data_7db91e7e6106351a582fd60637bb2ebb
#
_entry.id   7db91e7e6106351a582fd60637bb2ebb
#
_cell.length_a   1.000
_cell.length_b   1.000
_cell.length_c   1.000
_cell.angle_alpha   90.00
_cell.angle_beta   90.00
_cell.angle_gamma   90.00
#
_symmetry.space_group_name_H-M   'P 1'
#
loop_
_entity.id
_entity.type
_entity.pdbx_description
1 polymer ?
#
loop_
_entity_poly.entity_id
_entity_poly.type
_entity_poly.pdbx_seq_one_letter_code
_entity_poly.pdbx_strand_id
1 'polypeptide(L)'
;MGTSVSGTAAPPPAAADRRVLVLPLEPGLVCLRGLSPRRVRFEVEYGLERGTTANSFLFEAGTAADGHAVPPVLIHPPGMTYAHPFFTALADLVPADLPLKVVVGVVNPNRVELLRAMAARWPNLALVASNAGAQLVRELWDQRRPGNPEPAEALPLPPIDVIRQEASRPLAGQLRLRLIPAPTPRWPGALMAFEESSGLLMSSKFFSAHICVDTFAEANRSSTEEDRRWFYDCLMAPMARQVEMVLDRIDTLPIRTIAPFHGPAIAESWRSLLSDYRRWGEVQTRSRLSVALLYASAYGNTAAIADALAQGVARTGVRVESINCEFSEPEQLLEAIRSCDALLIGSPTLGGHAPTPIVSALGTVLAEGDRARPVGVFGSFGWSGEALDLLESKLRDGGFQFA
;
A
#
# COMPACT_ATOMS: atom_id res chain seq x y z
N MET A 1 -7.08 -21.14 51.30
CA MET A 1 -7.97 -20.10 50.79
C MET A 1 -7.12 -19.21 49.89
N GLY A 2 -7.12 -19.49 48.61
CA GLY A 2 -6.40 -18.72 47.60
C GLY A 2 -7.41 -18.05 46.69
N THR A 3 -7.47 -16.74 46.77
CA THR A 3 -8.32 -15.90 45.89
C THR A 3 -7.64 -15.71 44.57
N SER A 4 -8.16 -16.34 43.51
CA SER A 4 -7.79 -16.06 42.14
C SER A 4 -8.38 -14.73 41.71
N VAL A 5 -7.52 -13.74 41.45
CA VAL A 5 -7.90 -12.50 40.81
C VAL A 5 -7.84 -12.70 39.30
N SER A 6 -8.99 -12.88 38.69
CA SER A 6 -9.14 -12.82 37.22
C SER A 6 -9.04 -11.36 36.77
N GLY A 7 -7.85 -10.96 36.40
CA GLY A 7 -7.65 -9.67 35.72
C GLY A 7 -8.14 -9.76 34.29
N THR A 8 -9.34 -9.28 34.03
CA THR A 8 -9.78 -8.94 32.67
C THR A 8 -8.95 -7.74 32.20
N ALA A 9 -8.03 -7.98 31.26
CA ALA A 9 -7.30 -6.90 30.61
C ALA A 9 -8.31 -5.95 29.95
N ALA A 10 -8.26 -4.67 30.33
CA ALA A 10 -9.06 -3.64 29.70
C ALA A 10 -8.71 -3.58 28.20
N PRO A 11 -9.70 -3.42 27.29
CA PRO A 11 -9.43 -3.31 25.87
C PRO A 11 -8.51 -2.09 25.63
N PRO A 12 -7.62 -2.17 24.63
CA PRO A 12 -6.69 -1.09 24.37
C PRO A 12 -7.46 0.21 24.07
N PRO A 13 -7.08 1.35 24.68
CA PRO A 13 -7.84 2.59 24.64
C PRO A 13 -7.97 3.26 23.27
N ALA A 14 -7.47 2.64 22.21
CA ALA A 14 -7.37 3.21 20.87
C ALA A 14 -8.55 2.92 19.93
N ALA A 15 -9.49 2.06 20.29
CA ALA A 15 -10.64 1.74 19.42
C ALA A 15 -11.80 2.76 19.57
N ALA A 16 -11.88 3.46 20.68
CA ALA A 16 -13.01 4.34 21.01
C ALA A 16 -13.04 5.67 20.24
N ASP A 17 -11.92 6.11 19.66
CA ASP A 17 -11.80 7.45 19.01
C ASP A 17 -11.96 7.41 17.48
N ARG A 18 -12.17 6.23 16.86
CA ARG A 18 -12.30 6.12 15.41
C ARG A 18 -13.73 6.28 14.96
N ARG A 19 -13.93 7.11 13.95
CA ARG A 19 -15.23 7.35 13.32
C ARG A 19 -15.08 7.39 11.80
N VAL A 20 -16.19 7.22 11.10
CA VAL A 20 -16.27 7.39 9.64
C VAL A 20 -17.27 8.51 9.36
N LEU A 21 -16.84 9.50 8.61
CA LEU A 21 -17.71 10.54 8.08
C LEU A 21 -18.19 10.12 6.69
N VAL A 22 -19.45 10.36 6.40
CA VAL A 22 -20.07 10.21 5.08
C VAL A 22 -20.13 11.58 4.46
N LEU A 23 -19.30 11.85 3.46
CA LEU A 23 -19.16 13.15 2.82
C LEU A 23 -19.65 13.06 1.37
N PRO A 24 -20.84 13.56 1.03
CA PRO A 24 -21.27 13.71 -0.36
C PRO A 24 -20.30 14.64 -1.10
N LEU A 25 -19.77 14.18 -2.24
CA LEU A 25 -18.85 14.97 -3.07
C LEU A 25 -19.56 15.55 -4.29
N GLU A 26 -20.26 14.68 -5.02
CA GLU A 26 -21.04 14.99 -6.22
C GLU A 26 -22.27 14.06 -6.24
N PRO A 27 -23.30 14.34 -7.05
CA PRO A 27 -24.41 13.42 -7.23
C PRO A 27 -23.92 12.01 -7.61
N GLY A 28 -24.25 11.01 -6.80
CA GLY A 28 -23.85 9.62 -7.01
C GLY A 28 -22.42 9.28 -6.55
N LEU A 29 -21.69 10.20 -5.88
CA LEU A 29 -20.37 9.97 -5.34
C LEU A 29 -20.24 10.43 -3.90
N VAL A 30 -19.85 9.51 -3.02
CA VAL A 30 -19.67 9.74 -1.60
C VAL A 30 -18.25 9.35 -1.15
N CYS A 31 -17.63 10.16 -0.31
CA CYS A 31 -16.40 9.78 0.40
C CYS A 31 -16.75 9.25 1.80
N LEU A 32 -16.36 8.01 2.07
CA LEU A 32 -16.34 7.42 3.41
C LEU A 32 -14.98 7.71 4.02
N ARG A 33 -14.92 8.74 4.86
CA ARG A 33 -13.68 9.25 5.44
C ARG A 33 -13.47 8.72 6.85
N GLY A 34 -12.60 7.73 7.00
CA GLY A 34 -12.20 7.23 8.29
C GLY A 34 -11.25 8.21 9.00
N LEU A 35 -11.54 8.53 10.25
CA LEU A 35 -10.76 9.43 11.11
C LEU A 35 -10.09 8.63 12.24
N SER A 36 -8.81 8.86 12.46
CA SER A 36 -8.03 8.35 13.59
C SER A 36 -7.18 9.49 14.17
N PRO A 37 -7.73 10.26 15.14
CA PRO A 37 -7.03 11.39 15.75
C PRO A 37 -5.77 10.95 16.49
N ARG A 38 -5.82 9.78 17.11
CA ARG A 38 -4.67 9.15 17.78
C ARG A 38 -4.23 7.96 16.95
N ARG A 39 -2.98 7.98 16.55
CA ARG A 39 -2.46 6.86 15.78
C ARG A 39 -2.16 5.64 16.63
N VAL A 40 -2.70 4.52 16.20
CA VAL A 40 -2.19 3.20 16.56
C VAL A 40 -1.20 2.77 15.47
N ARG A 41 -0.04 2.29 15.87
CA ARG A 41 0.97 1.68 15.02
C ARG A 41 0.33 0.66 14.07
N PHE A 42 0.29 0.92 12.77
CA PHE A 42 -0.11 -0.09 11.79
C PHE A 42 0.60 0.03 10.43
N GLU A 43 1.27 1.10 10.18
CA GLU A 43 2.25 1.23 9.10
C GLU A 43 3.45 1.89 9.73
N VAL A 44 4.62 1.51 9.30
CA VAL A 44 5.89 2.01 9.77
C VAL A 44 5.74 3.52 10.05
N GLU A 45 5.49 3.92 11.33
CA GLU A 45 6.40 4.15 12.23
C GLU A 45 7.07 5.45 12.29
N TYR A 46 6.51 6.49 11.81
CA TYR A 46 6.87 7.83 12.19
C TYR A 46 5.88 8.29 13.23
N GLY A 47 6.38 8.93 14.23
CA GLY A 47 5.55 9.59 15.22
C GLY A 47 4.57 10.48 14.48
N LEU A 48 3.29 10.12 14.45
CA LEU A 48 2.26 10.94 13.85
C LEU A 48 1.49 11.58 14.96
N GLU A 49 1.93 12.74 15.29
CA GLU A 49 1.30 13.61 16.28
C GLU A 49 -0.08 14.07 15.80
N ARG A 50 -0.28 14.14 14.48
CA ARG A 50 -1.48 14.67 13.85
C ARG A 50 -2.51 13.61 13.42
N GLY A 51 -2.33 12.35 13.82
CA GLY A 51 -3.21 11.25 13.47
C GLY A 51 -3.21 10.89 11.99
N THR A 52 -4.30 10.30 11.49
CA THR A 52 -4.44 9.93 10.09
C THR A 52 -5.90 9.82 9.66
N THR A 53 -6.12 9.76 8.36
CA THR A 53 -7.41 9.44 7.75
C THR A 53 -7.28 8.24 6.82
N ALA A 54 -8.42 7.63 6.47
CA ALA A 54 -8.52 6.65 5.39
C ALA A 54 -9.72 7.03 4.51
N ASN A 55 -9.47 7.39 3.26
CA ASN A 55 -10.51 7.79 2.31
C ASN A 55 -10.89 6.61 1.44
N SER A 56 -12.18 6.29 1.43
CA SER A 56 -12.81 5.35 0.51
C SER A 56 -13.88 6.09 -0.27
N PHE A 57 -14.08 5.74 -1.54
CA PHE A 57 -15.02 6.45 -2.42
C PHE A 57 -16.06 5.47 -2.91
N LEU A 58 -17.32 5.82 -2.74
CA LEU A 58 -18.45 5.00 -3.18
C LEU A 58 -19.17 5.72 -4.32
N PHE A 59 -19.17 5.09 -5.50
CA PHE A 59 -20.09 5.43 -6.59
C PHE A 59 -21.36 4.63 -6.41
N GLU A 60 -22.50 5.32 -6.46
CA GLU A 60 -23.81 4.70 -6.26
C GLU A 60 -24.19 3.79 -7.44
N ALA A 61 -25.10 2.87 -7.16
CA ALA A 61 -25.72 2.06 -8.20
C ALA A 61 -26.56 2.90 -9.17
N GLY A 62 -26.69 2.43 -10.40
CA GLY A 62 -27.52 3.12 -11.38
C GLY A 62 -27.54 2.41 -12.72
N THR A 63 -27.87 3.16 -13.77
CA THR A 63 -27.85 2.66 -15.16
C THR A 63 -26.77 3.44 -15.91
N ALA A 64 -25.88 2.74 -16.59
CA ALA A 64 -24.86 3.34 -17.44
C ALA A 64 -25.46 3.94 -18.72
N ALA A 65 -24.68 4.73 -19.45
CA ALA A 65 -25.09 5.39 -20.68
C ALA A 65 -25.63 4.45 -21.78
N ASP A 66 -25.13 3.21 -21.77
CA ASP A 66 -25.54 2.15 -22.71
C ASP A 66 -26.76 1.36 -22.25
N GLY A 67 -27.39 1.73 -21.14
CA GLY A 67 -28.59 1.12 -20.58
C GLY A 67 -28.37 -0.07 -19.65
N HIS A 68 -27.12 -0.48 -19.40
CA HIS A 68 -26.83 -1.57 -18.49
C HIS A 68 -26.89 -1.14 -17.03
N ALA A 69 -27.44 -1.98 -16.16
CA ALA A 69 -27.39 -1.78 -14.72
C ALA A 69 -25.95 -1.87 -14.20
N VAL A 70 -25.53 -0.86 -13.43
CA VAL A 70 -24.20 -0.82 -12.80
C VAL A 70 -24.38 -0.93 -11.29
N PRO A 71 -23.72 -1.91 -10.65
CA PRO A 71 -23.73 -2.00 -9.20
C PRO A 71 -22.93 -0.85 -8.58
N PRO A 72 -23.11 -0.55 -7.27
CA PRO A 72 -22.26 0.36 -6.57
C PRO A 72 -20.79 -0.08 -6.64
N VAL A 73 -19.90 0.89 -6.75
CA VAL A 73 -18.44 0.66 -6.86
C VAL A 73 -17.74 1.38 -5.73
N LEU A 74 -17.15 0.61 -4.83
CA LEU A 74 -16.35 1.11 -3.72
C LEU A 74 -14.87 1.12 -4.10
N ILE A 75 -14.23 2.26 -3.97
CA ILE A 75 -12.81 2.45 -4.27
C ILE A 75 -12.02 2.52 -2.96
N HIS A 76 -10.93 1.78 -2.86
CA HIS A 76 -9.95 1.85 -1.78
C HIS A 76 -10.55 1.65 -0.36
N PRO A 77 -11.13 0.49 -0.03
CA PRO A 77 -11.61 0.24 1.32
C PRO A 77 -10.47 0.39 2.36
N PRO A 78 -10.77 0.81 3.59
CA PRO A 78 -9.76 0.99 4.63
C PRO A 78 -9.19 -0.36 5.10
N GLY A 79 -8.34 -0.35 6.12
CA GLY A 79 -7.91 -1.57 6.81
C GLY A 79 -8.90 -1.98 7.90
N MET A 80 -8.73 -3.21 8.43
CA MET A 80 -9.57 -3.81 9.46
C MET A 80 -9.70 -2.94 10.72
N THR A 81 -8.75 -2.05 10.97
CA THR A 81 -8.78 -1.11 12.09
C THR A 81 -9.96 -0.13 12.06
N TYR A 82 -10.58 0.06 10.91
CA TYR A 82 -11.78 0.88 10.73
C TYR A 82 -13.06 0.05 10.55
N ALA A 83 -13.00 -1.28 10.61
CA ALA A 83 -14.08 -2.16 10.19
C ALA A 83 -15.45 -1.79 10.77
N HIS A 84 -15.56 -1.63 12.09
CA HIS A 84 -16.84 -1.37 12.74
C HIS A 84 -17.50 -0.08 12.23
N PRO A 85 -16.91 1.12 12.38
CA PRO A 85 -17.56 2.36 11.91
C PRO A 85 -17.69 2.40 10.38
N PHE A 86 -16.79 1.74 9.64
CA PHE A 86 -16.86 1.68 8.18
C PHE A 86 -18.03 0.80 7.71
N PHE A 87 -18.25 -0.36 8.31
CA PHE A 87 -19.36 -1.24 7.96
C PHE A 87 -20.72 -0.63 8.31
N THR A 88 -20.80 0.11 9.41
CA THR A 88 -22.01 0.84 9.76
C THR A 88 -22.33 1.86 8.68
N ALA A 89 -21.39 2.72 8.34
CA ALA A 89 -21.61 3.76 7.32
C ALA A 89 -21.86 3.18 5.91
N LEU A 90 -21.19 2.09 5.54
CA LEU A 90 -21.36 1.46 4.23
C LEU A 90 -22.73 0.73 4.14
N ALA A 91 -23.21 0.11 5.21
CA ALA A 91 -24.49 -0.60 5.22
C ALA A 91 -25.69 0.33 5.09
N ASP A 92 -25.58 1.58 5.54
CA ASP A 92 -26.59 2.61 5.35
C ASP A 92 -26.69 3.07 3.87
N LEU A 93 -25.63 2.86 3.08
CA LEU A 93 -25.53 3.28 1.68
C LEU A 93 -25.73 2.12 0.69
N VAL A 94 -25.32 0.91 1.07
CA VAL A 94 -25.34 -0.27 0.19
C VAL A 94 -26.00 -1.43 0.94
N PRO A 95 -27.26 -1.75 0.64
CA PRO A 95 -27.93 -2.95 1.14
C PRO A 95 -27.13 -4.23 0.85
N ALA A 96 -27.18 -5.18 1.78
CA ALA A 96 -26.36 -6.41 1.71
C ALA A 96 -26.73 -7.36 0.56
N ASP A 97 -27.93 -7.27 0.03
CA ASP A 97 -28.45 -8.07 -1.10
C ASP A 97 -28.00 -7.51 -2.46
N LEU A 98 -27.56 -6.25 -2.52
CA LEU A 98 -27.06 -5.68 -3.76
C LEU A 98 -25.67 -6.23 -4.13
N PRO A 99 -25.39 -6.42 -5.42
CA PRO A 99 -24.02 -6.63 -5.88
C PRO A 99 -23.16 -5.42 -5.54
N LEU A 100 -21.94 -5.67 -5.03
CA LEU A 100 -20.98 -4.62 -4.71
C LEU A 100 -19.66 -4.90 -5.41
N LYS A 101 -19.14 -3.96 -6.20
CA LYS A 101 -17.78 -4.02 -6.72
C LYS A 101 -16.82 -3.26 -5.83
N VAL A 102 -15.66 -3.85 -5.54
CA VAL A 102 -14.64 -3.24 -4.68
C VAL A 102 -13.31 -3.15 -5.42
N VAL A 103 -12.86 -1.94 -5.69
CA VAL A 103 -11.55 -1.66 -6.29
C VAL A 103 -10.49 -1.63 -5.18
N VAL A 104 -9.59 -2.59 -5.23
CA VAL A 104 -8.53 -2.79 -4.23
C VAL A 104 -7.29 -2.02 -4.64
N GLY A 105 -7.07 -0.85 -4.04
CA GLY A 105 -5.95 0.03 -4.39
C GLY A 105 -4.62 -0.37 -3.78
N VAL A 106 -4.62 -1.13 -2.68
CA VAL A 106 -3.42 -1.66 -2.02
C VAL A 106 -3.79 -2.96 -1.32
N VAL A 107 -2.93 -3.96 -1.40
CA VAL A 107 -3.12 -5.26 -0.76
C VAL A 107 -2.12 -5.44 0.38
N ASN A 108 -2.62 -5.81 1.55
CA ASN A 108 -1.84 -6.28 2.69
C ASN A 108 -2.74 -7.16 3.59
N PRO A 109 -2.19 -7.92 4.55
CA PRO A 109 -2.99 -8.82 5.39
C PRO A 109 -4.17 -8.13 6.10
N ASN A 110 -3.97 -6.92 6.61
CA ASN A 110 -5.01 -6.15 7.30
C ASN A 110 -6.18 -5.75 6.38
N ARG A 111 -5.91 -5.47 5.09
CA ARG A 111 -6.96 -5.21 4.10
C ARG A 111 -7.66 -6.47 3.65
N VAL A 112 -6.92 -7.56 3.42
CA VAL A 112 -7.53 -8.84 3.05
C VAL A 112 -8.47 -9.32 4.14
N GLU A 113 -8.14 -9.12 5.40
CA GLU A 113 -9.03 -9.39 6.53
C GLU A 113 -10.33 -8.57 6.47
N LEU A 114 -10.25 -7.28 6.14
CA LEU A 114 -11.44 -6.46 5.90
C LEU A 114 -12.25 -6.98 4.69
N LEU A 115 -11.59 -7.33 3.58
CA LEU A 115 -12.28 -7.86 2.39
C LEU A 115 -13.02 -9.16 2.68
N ARG A 116 -12.47 -10.04 3.53
CA ARG A 116 -13.17 -11.24 4.02
C ARG A 116 -14.42 -10.88 4.82
N ALA A 117 -14.29 -9.94 5.76
CA ALA A 117 -15.42 -9.48 6.55
C ALA A 117 -16.49 -8.80 5.67
N MET A 118 -16.08 -8.11 4.59
CA MET A 118 -17.00 -7.58 3.58
C MET A 118 -17.70 -8.69 2.80
N ALA A 119 -16.97 -9.70 2.34
CA ALA A 119 -17.54 -10.82 1.58
C ALA A 119 -18.57 -11.63 2.41
N ALA A 120 -18.34 -11.76 3.72
CA ALA A 120 -19.31 -12.36 4.62
C ALA A 120 -20.61 -11.54 4.75
N ARG A 121 -20.53 -10.20 4.62
CA ARG A 121 -21.67 -9.30 4.77
C ARG A 121 -22.39 -8.97 3.47
N TRP A 122 -21.65 -8.91 2.36
CA TRP A 122 -22.16 -8.71 0.99
C TRP A 122 -21.85 -9.94 0.15
N PRO A 123 -22.74 -10.95 0.12
CA PRO A 123 -22.48 -12.22 -0.58
C PRO A 123 -22.23 -12.07 -2.09
N ASN A 124 -22.77 -11.00 -2.69
CA ASN A 124 -22.60 -10.67 -4.11
C ASN A 124 -21.44 -9.71 -4.40
N LEU A 125 -20.44 -9.70 -3.49
CA LEU A 125 -19.24 -8.87 -3.64
C LEU A 125 -18.33 -9.43 -4.75
N ALA A 126 -17.81 -8.52 -5.59
CA ALA A 126 -16.76 -8.80 -6.56
C ALA A 126 -15.60 -7.83 -6.39
N LEU A 127 -14.38 -8.34 -6.55
CA LEU A 127 -13.15 -7.52 -6.42
C LEU A 127 -12.66 -7.06 -7.78
N VAL A 128 -12.03 -5.91 -7.81
CA VAL A 128 -11.28 -5.39 -8.97
C VAL A 128 -9.87 -5.06 -8.47
N ALA A 129 -8.86 -5.67 -9.06
CA ALA A 129 -7.49 -5.52 -8.61
C ALA A 129 -6.50 -5.53 -9.78
N SER A 130 -5.33 -4.92 -9.62
CA SER A 130 -4.24 -5.08 -10.58
C SER A 130 -3.78 -6.55 -10.63
N ASN A 131 -2.98 -6.92 -11.62
CA ASN A 131 -2.49 -8.31 -11.75
C ASN A 131 -1.74 -8.77 -10.48
N ALA A 132 -0.77 -8.00 -10.01
CA ALA A 132 -0.05 -8.29 -8.77
C ALA A 132 -0.96 -8.21 -7.54
N GLY A 133 -1.91 -7.26 -7.52
CA GLY A 133 -2.91 -7.15 -6.45
C GLY A 133 -3.81 -8.38 -6.37
N ALA A 134 -4.26 -8.91 -7.49
CA ALA A 134 -5.08 -10.12 -7.55
C ALA A 134 -4.32 -11.36 -7.07
N GLN A 135 -3.02 -11.46 -7.42
CA GLN A 135 -2.16 -12.52 -6.92
C GLN A 135 -2.03 -12.45 -5.40
N LEU A 136 -1.66 -11.28 -4.86
CA LEU A 136 -1.53 -11.07 -3.42
C LEU A 136 -2.83 -11.33 -2.66
N VAL A 137 -3.99 -10.93 -3.21
CA VAL A 137 -5.29 -11.24 -2.58
C VAL A 137 -5.50 -12.75 -2.50
N ARG A 138 -5.22 -13.50 -3.57
CA ARG A 138 -5.35 -14.98 -3.57
C ARG A 138 -4.43 -15.63 -2.55
N GLU A 139 -3.17 -15.23 -2.51
CA GLU A 139 -2.17 -15.77 -1.58
C GLU A 139 -2.53 -15.50 -0.12
N LEU A 140 -3.04 -14.29 0.17
CA LEU A 140 -3.40 -13.89 1.52
C LEU A 140 -4.81 -14.34 1.93
N TRP A 141 -5.67 -14.75 0.99
CA TRP A 141 -7.07 -15.06 1.29
C TRP A 141 -7.22 -16.22 2.27
N ASP A 142 -6.46 -17.26 2.08
CA ASP A 142 -6.50 -18.45 2.92
C ASP A 142 -5.56 -18.38 4.12
N GLN A 143 -4.67 -17.36 4.16
CA GLN A 143 -3.76 -17.19 5.28
C GLN A 143 -4.48 -16.61 6.50
N ARG A 144 -4.33 -17.28 7.63
CA ARG A 144 -4.94 -16.87 8.90
C ARG A 144 -3.93 -16.15 9.77
N ARG A 145 -4.37 -15.10 10.45
CA ARG A 145 -3.55 -14.51 11.52
C ARG A 145 -3.59 -15.40 12.75
N PRO A 146 -2.43 -15.67 13.39
CA PRO A 146 -2.41 -16.35 14.68
C PRO A 146 -3.32 -15.63 15.70
N GLY A 147 -4.19 -16.37 16.37
CA GLY A 147 -5.07 -15.84 17.41
C GLY A 147 -6.48 -15.43 16.97
N ASN A 148 -6.81 -15.46 15.66
CA ASN A 148 -8.20 -15.31 15.24
C ASN A 148 -8.96 -16.64 15.32
N PRO A 149 -10.19 -16.66 15.90
CA PRO A 149 -11.02 -17.87 15.93
C PRO A 149 -11.32 -18.35 14.50
N GLU A 150 -11.35 -19.67 14.34
CA GLU A 150 -11.72 -20.27 13.05
C GLU A 150 -13.14 -19.86 12.66
N PRO A 151 -13.38 -19.33 11.44
CA PRO A 151 -14.73 -19.29 10.93
C PRO A 151 -15.22 -20.74 10.76
N ALA A 152 -16.49 -20.99 11.06
CA ALA A 152 -17.08 -22.32 10.99
C ALA A 152 -17.00 -22.94 9.57
N GLU A 153 -16.90 -22.11 8.54
CA GLU A 153 -16.71 -22.49 7.15
C GLU A 153 -15.70 -21.58 6.46
N ALA A 154 -14.90 -22.12 5.53
CA ALA A 154 -14.00 -21.34 4.71
C ALA A 154 -14.80 -20.43 3.77
N LEU A 155 -14.65 -19.13 3.91
CA LEU A 155 -15.33 -18.16 3.05
C LEU A 155 -14.71 -18.20 1.64
N PRO A 156 -15.52 -18.46 0.59
CA PRO A 156 -14.99 -18.50 -0.76
C PRO A 156 -14.44 -17.15 -1.19
N LEU A 157 -13.35 -17.16 -1.95
CA LEU A 157 -12.80 -15.97 -2.54
C LEU A 157 -13.80 -15.37 -3.55
N PRO A 158 -14.18 -14.09 -3.41
CA PRO A 158 -15.00 -13.40 -4.39
C PRO A 158 -14.36 -13.40 -5.79
N PRO A 159 -15.14 -13.32 -6.86
CA PRO A 159 -14.59 -13.17 -8.20
C PRO A 159 -13.74 -11.90 -8.31
N ILE A 160 -12.61 -11.99 -9.01
CA ILE A 160 -11.68 -10.87 -9.19
C ILE A 160 -11.60 -10.49 -10.67
N ASP A 161 -12.03 -9.26 -11.02
CA ASP A 161 -11.73 -8.65 -12.32
C ASP A 161 -10.28 -8.14 -12.29
N VAL A 162 -9.40 -8.70 -13.12
CA VAL A 162 -7.97 -8.45 -13.11
C VAL A 162 -7.62 -7.35 -14.12
N ILE A 163 -7.12 -6.24 -13.63
CA ILE A 163 -6.65 -5.09 -14.42
C ILE A 163 -5.15 -5.27 -14.72
N ARG A 164 -4.83 -5.70 -15.93
CA ARG A 164 -3.44 -5.92 -16.37
C ARG A 164 -2.78 -4.66 -16.92
N GLN A 165 -3.58 -3.81 -17.53
CA GLN A 165 -3.17 -2.50 -18.07
C GLN A 165 -4.27 -1.49 -17.79
N GLU A 166 -4.03 -0.23 -18.09
CA GLU A 166 -5.03 0.82 -17.94
C GLU A 166 -6.34 0.44 -18.63
N ALA A 167 -7.46 0.58 -17.93
CA ALA A 167 -8.77 0.16 -18.40
C ALA A 167 -9.87 1.10 -17.91
N SER A 168 -10.79 1.48 -18.81
CA SER A 168 -11.97 2.27 -18.45
C SER A 168 -13.18 1.36 -18.21
N ARG A 169 -13.98 1.71 -17.20
CA ARG A 169 -15.21 1.01 -16.81
C ARG A 169 -16.36 2.00 -16.73
N PRO A 170 -17.56 1.65 -17.20
CA PRO A 170 -18.74 2.49 -17.03
C PRO A 170 -19.17 2.51 -15.55
N LEU A 171 -19.68 3.66 -15.13
CA LEU A 171 -20.41 3.87 -13.89
C LEU A 171 -21.84 4.31 -14.20
N ALA A 172 -22.62 4.67 -13.18
CA ALA A 172 -23.98 5.17 -13.37
C ALA A 172 -23.97 6.48 -14.19
N GLY A 173 -24.99 6.65 -15.04
CA GLY A 173 -25.11 7.81 -15.92
C GLY A 173 -24.04 7.83 -17.01
N GLN A 174 -23.41 8.96 -17.19
CA GLN A 174 -22.31 9.19 -18.16
C GLN A 174 -20.92 9.02 -17.53
N LEU A 175 -20.85 8.68 -16.23
CA LEU A 175 -19.59 8.59 -15.52
C LEU A 175 -18.74 7.40 -16.00
N ARG A 176 -17.43 7.60 -16.04
CA ARG A 176 -16.46 6.58 -16.42
C ARG A 176 -15.30 6.57 -15.46
N LEU A 177 -14.94 5.38 -15.02
CA LEU A 177 -13.83 5.13 -14.12
C LEU A 177 -12.65 4.52 -14.88
N ARG A 178 -11.56 5.25 -15.00
CA ARG A 178 -10.30 4.75 -15.55
C ARG A 178 -9.47 4.17 -14.42
N LEU A 179 -9.11 2.91 -14.53
CA LEU A 179 -8.31 2.16 -13.57
C LEU A 179 -6.86 2.12 -14.05
N ILE A 180 -5.93 2.57 -13.22
CA ILE A 180 -4.54 2.82 -13.61
C ILE A 180 -3.63 2.04 -12.65
N PRO A 181 -3.01 0.93 -13.09
CA PRO A 181 -1.99 0.25 -12.30
C PRO A 181 -0.80 1.18 -12.00
N ALA A 182 -0.43 1.28 -10.74
CA ALA A 182 0.64 2.15 -10.25
C ALA A 182 1.60 1.38 -9.32
N PRO A 183 2.20 0.29 -9.79
CA PRO A 183 3.01 -0.59 -8.96
C PRO A 183 4.27 0.11 -8.46
N THR A 184 4.62 -0.16 -7.20
CA THR A 184 5.91 0.18 -6.61
C THR A 184 6.40 -1.03 -5.81
N PRO A 185 7.69 -1.12 -5.47
CA PRO A 185 8.22 -2.23 -4.65
C PRO A 185 7.43 -2.44 -3.35
N ARG A 186 7.06 -1.37 -2.68
CA ARG A 186 6.26 -1.42 -1.45
C ARG A 186 4.79 -1.80 -1.69
N TRP A 187 4.22 -1.37 -2.80
CA TRP A 187 2.82 -1.63 -3.16
C TRP A 187 2.71 -2.19 -4.57
N PRO A 188 3.16 -3.44 -4.79
CA PRO A 188 3.19 -4.03 -6.14
C PRO A 188 1.79 -4.18 -6.75
N GLY A 189 0.77 -4.32 -5.90
CA GLY A 189 -0.63 -4.37 -6.32
C GLY A 189 -1.32 -3.02 -6.43
N ALA A 190 -0.60 -1.88 -6.36
CA ALA A 190 -1.24 -0.56 -6.36
C ALA A 190 -2.07 -0.30 -7.62
N LEU A 191 -3.29 0.20 -7.40
CA LEU A 191 -4.26 0.55 -8.44
C LEU A 191 -4.89 1.89 -8.08
N MET A 192 -4.76 2.87 -8.98
CA MET A 192 -5.43 4.17 -8.89
C MET A 192 -6.73 4.11 -9.67
N ALA A 193 -7.63 5.05 -9.38
CA ALA A 193 -8.88 5.21 -10.10
C ALA A 193 -9.08 6.70 -10.44
N PHE A 194 -9.40 6.99 -11.70
CA PHE A 194 -9.63 8.33 -12.20
C PHE A 194 -11.05 8.44 -12.75
N GLU A 195 -11.88 9.30 -12.16
CA GLU A 195 -13.19 9.60 -12.71
C GLU A 195 -13.05 10.70 -13.77
N GLU A 196 -13.43 10.35 -15.01
CA GLU A 196 -13.08 11.15 -16.20
C GLU A 196 -13.86 12.46 -16.31
N SER A 197 -15.11 12.53 -15.79
CA SER A 197 -15.99 13.71 -15.94
C SER A 197 -15.63 14.81 -14.96
N SER A 198 -15.46 14.48 -13.69
CA SER A 198 -15.07 15.43 -12.64
C SER A 198 -13.56 15.71 -12.63
N GLY A 199 -12.75 14.86 -13.24
CA GLY A 199 -11.30 14.95 -13.14
C GLY A 199 -10.76 14.57 -11.77
N LEU A 200 -11.46 13.70 -11.04
CA LEU A 200 -11.08 13.24 -9.71
C LEU A 200 -10.13 12.03 -9.81
N LEU A 201 -8.88 12.20 -9.36
CA LEU A 201 -7.92 11.12 -9.24
C LEU A 201 -7.89 10.58 -7.79
N MET A 202 -8.40 9.39 -7.59
CA MET A 202 -8.24 8.62 -6.35
C MET A 202 -6.89 7.91 -6.40
N SER A 203 -5.86 8.57 -5.86
CA SER A 203 -4.45 8.26 -6.12
C SER A 203 -3.85 7.18 -5.22
N SER A 204 -4.68 6.43 -4.47
CA SER A 204 -4.20 5.42 -3.54
C SER A 204 -3.19 6.02 -2.55
N LYS A 205 -1.98 5.48 -2.44
CA LYS A 205 -0.94 5.97 -1.51
C LYS A 205 -0.20 7.22 -1.99
N PHE A 206 -0.24 7.51 -3.28
CA PHE A 206 0.44 8.69 -3.82
C PHE A 206 -0.20 9.98 -3.29
N PHE A 207 0.63 10.97 -3.00
CA PHE A 207 0.22 12.29 -2.49
C PHE A 207 -0.45 12.26 -1.11
N SER A 208 -0.35 11.17 -0.38
CA SER A 208 -0.91 11.05 0.96
C SER A 208 -0.20 11.95 1.98
N ALA A 209 -0.93 12.27 3.05
CA ALA A 209 -0.41 12.92 4.25
C ALA A 209 -1.07 12.26 5.46
N HIS A 210 -0.28 12.00 6.49
CA HIS A 210 -0.82 11.51 7.75
C HIS A 210 -1.24 12.68 8.64
N ILE A 211 -2.47 13.12 8.43
CA ILE A 211 -3.13 14.15 9.19
C ILE A 211 -4.61 13.80 9.35
N CYS A 212 -5.15 13.98 10.54
CA CYS A 212 -6.57 13.74 10.83
C CYS A 212 -7.31 15.08 10.80
N VAL A 213 -8.03 15.32 9.69
CA VAL A 213 -8.91 16.47 9.51
C VAL A 213 -10.27 16.03 9.02
N ASP A 214 -11.32 16.73 9.42
CA ASP A 214 -12.71 16.39 9.10
C ASP A 214 -13.08 16.78 7.66
N THR A 215 -12.46 17.83 7.14
CA THR A 215 -12.74 18.35 5.79
C THR A 215 -12.23 17.43 4.70
N PHE A 216 -12.96 17.33 3.59
CA PHE A 216 -12.54 16.53 2.44
C PHE A 216 -11.29 17.11 1.77
N ALA A 217 -11.28 18.38 1.47
CA ALA A 217 -10.19 19.08 0.80
C ALA A 217 -9.30 19.85 1.78
N GLU A 218 -8.05 20.05 1.43
CA GLU A 218 -7.15 20.94 2.16
C GLU A 218 -7.59 22.41 2.02
N ALA A 219 -7.45 23.18 3.09
CA ALA A 219 -7.76 24.60 3.08
C ALA A 219 -6.77 25.39 2.18
N ASN A 220 -5.51 24.99 2.22
CA ASN A 220 -4.44 25.50 1.38
C ASN A 220 -3.24 24.53 1.46
N ARG A 221 -2.27 24.70 0.59
CA ARG A 221 -1.09 23.84 0.52
C ARG A 221 -0.25 23.82 1.80
N SER A 222 -0.03 24.99 2.42
CA SER A 222 0.82 25.12 3.60
C SER A 222 0.30 24.34 4.80
N SER A 223 -1.02 24.09 4.86
CA SER A 223 -1.62 23.31 5.96
C SER A 223 -1.20 21.84 6.00
N THR A 224 -0.69 21.29 4.89
CA THR A 224 -0.35 19.87 4.74
C THR A 224 1.05 19.63 4.14
N GLU A 225 1.79 20.68 3.81
CA GLU A 225 3.07 20.59 3.09
C GLU A 225 4.10 19.74 3.83
N GLU A 226 4.26 19.99 5.13
CA GLU A 226 5.19 19.25 5.99
C GLU A 226 4.80 17.76 6.07
N ASP A 227 3.52 17.46 6.27
CA ASP A 227 3.03 16.07 6.36
C ASP A 227 3.20 15.33 5.03
N ARG A 228 3.01 16.00 3.89
CA ARG A 228 3.20 15.42 2.55
C ARG A 228 4.68 15.20 2.25
N ARG A 229 5.52 16.17 2.62
CA ARG A 229 6.97 16.02 2.50
C ARG A 229 7.46 14.86 3.33
N TRP A 230 7.01 14.76 4.57
CA TRP A 230 7.33 13.65 5.46
C TRP A 230 6.89 12.30 4.90
N PHE A 231 5.67 12.23 4.37
CA PHE A 231 5.17 11.01 3.72
C PHE A 231 6.03 10.63 2.50
N TYR A 232 6.42 11.61 1.69
CA TYR A 232 7.31 11.39 0.56
C TYR A 232 8.67 10.83 1.01
N ASP A 233 9.34 11.50 1.91
CA ASP A 233 10.68 11.11 2.37
C ASP A 233 10.71 9.71 2.98
N CYS A 234 9.64 9.35 3.70
CA CYS A 234 9.54 8.06 4.36
C CYS A 234 9.14 6.90 3.43
N LEU A 235 8.28 7.15 2.46
CA LEU A 235 7.57 6.09 1.74
C LEU A 235 7.75 6.12 0.23
N MET A 236 8.08 7.26 -0.36
CA MET A 236 8.21 7.44 -1.80
C MET A 236 9.67 7.59 -2.24
N ALA A 237 10.48 8.32 -1.49
CA ALA A 237 11.88 8.57 -1.82
C ALA A 237 12.69 7.27 -2.06
N PRO A 238 12.50 6.18 -1.27
CA PRO A 238 13.19 4.91 -1.52
C PRO A 238 12.83 4.23 -2.85
N MET A 239 11.81 4.75 -3.53
CA MET A 239 11.28 4.22 -4.79
C MET A 239 11.15 5.34 -5.85
N ALA A 240 12.02 6.36 -5.77
CA ALA A 240 11.89 7.58 -6.58
C ALA A 240 11.77 7.31 -8.08
N ARG A 241 12.47 6.28 -8.61
CA ARG A 241 12.38 5.86 -10.02
C ARG A 241 10.97 5.38 -10.39
N GLN A 242 10.39 4.50 -9.58
CA GLN A 242 9.04 3.98 -9.84
C GLN A 242 7.98 5.07 -9.60
N VAL A 243 8.21 5.94 -8.63
CA VAL A 243 7.35 7.11 -8.40
C VAL A 243 7.34 7.99 -9.64
N GLU A 244 8.50 8.31 -10.24
CA GLU A 244 8.60 9.12 -11.45
C GLU A 244 7.80 8.51 -12.62
N MET A 245 7.93 7.20 -12.85
CA MET A 245 7.17 6.49 -13.89
C MET A 245 5.64 6.62 -13.70
N VAL A 246 5.18 6.64 -12.45
CA VAL A 246 3.75 6.86 -12.15
C VAL A 246 3.37 8.31 -12.38
N LEU A 247 4.23 9.28 -11.98
CA LEU A 247 3.98 10.70 -12.23
C LEU A 247 3.86 11.00 -13.72
N ASP A 248 4.72 10.44 -14.58
CA ASP A 248 4.64 10.60 -16.05
C ASP A 248 3.30 10.12 -16.60
N ARG A 249 2.80 9.02 -16.06
CA ARG A 249 1.52 8.46 -16.51
C ARG A 249 0.33 9.34 -16.11
N ILE A 250 0.30 9.82 -14.88
CA ILE A 250 -0.83 10.64 -14.39
C ILE A 250 -0.78 12.10 -14.88
N ASP A 251 0.39 12.63 -15.22
CA ASP A 251 0.56 14.00 -15.74
C ASP A 251 -0.19 14.22 -17.06
N THR A 252 -0.46 13.15 -17.80
CA THR A 252 -1.25 13.18 -19.05
C THR A 252 -2.77 13.27 -18.81
N LEU A 253 -3.23 13.10 -17.58
CA LEU A 253 -4.66 13.09 -17.27
C LEU A 253 -5.20 14.50 -17.03
N PRO A 254 -6.47 14.77 -17.40
CA PRO A 254 -7.12 16.04 -17.14
C PRO A 254 -7.59 16.16 -15.67
N ILE A 255 -6.62 16.05 -14.74
CA ILE A 255 -6.89 16.08 -13.31
C ILE A 255 -7.36 17.48 -12.89
N ARG A 256 -8.41 17.52 -12.06
CA ARG A 256 -8.87 18.70 -11.34
C ARG A 256 -8.63 18.58 -9.84
N THR A 257 -8.79 17.36 -9.29
CA THR A 257 -8.60 17.08 -7.87
C THR A 257 -7.87 15.75 -7.68
N ILE A 258 -6.89 15.71 -6.81
CA ILE A 258 -6.28 14.46 -6.34
C ILE A 258 -6.83 14.13 -4.96
N ALA A 259 -7.39 12.95 -4.80
CA ALA A 259 -7.92 12.43 -3.55
C ALA A 259 -7.08 11.22 -3.09
N PRO A 260 -6.09 11.43 -2.21
CA PRO A 260 -5.22 10.37 -1.73
C PRO A 260 -5.94 9.48 -0.71
N PHE A 261 -5.37 8.30 -0.43
CA PHE A 261 -5.90 7.40 0.59
C PHE A 261 -5.80 7.99 2.00
N HIS A 262 -4.74 8.76 2.30
CA HIS A 262 -4.56 9.44 3.59
C HIS A 262 -4.46 10.95 3.41
N GLY A 263 -5.05 11.69 4.35
CA GLY A 263 -5.06 13.14 4.33
C GLY A 263 -6.17 13.75 3.48
N PRO A 264 -6.25 15.06 3.39
CA PRO A 264 -7.26 15.77 2.60
C PRO A 264 -6.97 15.70 1.10
N ALA A 265 -8.00 15.88 0.29
CA ALA A 265 -7.89 16.03 -1.16
C ALA A 265 -7.19 17.35 -1.54
N ILE A 266 -6.55 17.35 -2.70
CA ILE A 266 -5.76 18.45 -3.26
C ILE A 266 -6.47 18.94 -4.53
N ALA A 267 -7.10 20.10 -4.46
CA ALA A 267 -7.81 20.68 -5.60
C ALA A 267 -6.92 21.68 -6.38
N GLU A 268 -6.47 22.74 -5.73
CA GLU A 268 -5.77 23.83 -6.42
C GLU A 268 -4.26 23.59 -6.52
N SER A 269 -3.66 22.99 -5.50
CA SER A 269 -2.21 22.88 -5.35
C SER A 269 -1.59 21.62 -5.96
N TRP A 270 -2.37 20.74 -6.59
CA TRP A 270 -1.89 19.44 -7.02
C TRP A 270 -0.76 19.49 -8.07
N ARG A 271 -0.79 20.49 -9.00
CA ARG A 271 0.30 20.66 -9.97
C ARG A 271 1.61 21.05 -9.29
N SER A 272 1.55 21.92 -8.30
CA SER A 272 2.73 22.29 -7.49
C SER A 272 3.25 21.09 -6.72
N LEU A 273 2.35 20.26 -6.15
CA LEU A 273 2.74 19.06 -5.42
C LEU A 273 3.36 18.01 -6.35
N LEU A 274 2.84 17.84 -7.55
CA LEU A 274 3.43 16.95 -8.56
C LEU A 274 4.84 17.42 -8.93
N SER A 275 5.05 18.72 -9.12
CA SER A 275 6.37 19.30 -9.36
C SER A 275 7.31 19.10 -8.16
N ASP A 276 6.79 19.15 -6.94
CA ASP A 276 7.58 18.88 -5.75
C ASP A 276 8.00 17.41 -5.67
N TYR A 277 7.10 16.48 -5.98
CA TYR A 277 7.44 15.06 -6.02
C TYR A 277 8.58 14.79 -6.99
N ARG A 278 8.56 15.40 -8.20
CA ARG A 278 9.66 15.33 -9.17
C ARG A 278 10.95 15.90 -8.59
N ARG A 279 10.90 17.12 -8.05
CA ARG A 279 12.07 17.78 -7.44
C ARG A 279 12.64 16.99 -6.26
N TRP A 280 11.79 16.41 -5.43
CA TRP A 280 12.22 15.57 -4.31
C TRP A 280 12.85 14.26 -4.81
N GLY A 281 12.34 13.69 -5.89
CA GLY A 281 12.93 12.53 -6.59
C GLY A 281 14.30 12.83 -7.16
N GLU A 282 14.51 14.01 -7.75
CA GLU A 282 15.80 14.42 -8.27
C GLU A 282 16.90 14.44 -7.20
N VAL A 283 16.57 14.80 -5.96
CA VAL A 283 17.55 14.78 -4.86
C VAL A 283 18.08 13.36 -4.65
N GLN A 284 17.21 12.35 -4.75
CA GLN A 284 17.60 10.94 -4.66
C GLN A 284 18.49 10.52 -5.84
N THR A 285 18.18 10.97 -7.05
CA THR A 285 18.96 10.60 -8.26
C THR A 285 20.31 11.31 -8.36
N ARG A 286 20.47 12.48 -7.70
CA ARG A 286 21.72 13.25 -7.70
C ARG A 286 22.72 12.81 -6.63
N SER A 287 22.33 11.96 -5.71
CA SER A 287 23.26 11.42 -4.70
C SER A 287 24.39 10.66 -5.38
N ARG A 288 25.64 10.91 -4.94
CA ARG A 288 26.81 10.19 -5.45
C ARG A 288 26.90 8.77 -4.91
N LEU A 289 26.33 8.52 -3.73
CA LEU A 289 26.30 7.21 -3.09
C LEU A 289 24.93 6.60 -3.18
N SER A 290 24.89 5.30 -3.36
CA SER A 290 23.64 4.55 -3.52
C SER A 290 23.67 3.21 -2.80
N VAL A 291 22.51 2.82 -2.27
CA VAL A 291 22.27 1.50 -1.67
C VAL A 291 21.20 0.78 -2.46
N ALA A 292 21.46 -0.42 -2.95
CA ALA A 292 20.44 -1.33 -3.41
C ALA A 292 19.91 -2.15 -2.22
N LEU A 293 18.60 -2.15 -2.03
CA LEU A 293 17.93 -2.88 -0.98
C LEU A 293 16.99 -3.90 -1.62
N LEU A 294 17.41 -5.18 -1.63
CA LEU A 294 16.71 -6.29 -2.24
C LEU A 294 15.96 -7.06 -1.17
N TYR A 295 14.69 -7.39 -1.37
CA TYR A 295 13.95 -8.18 -0.39
C TYR A 295 12.78 -8.97 -1.01
N ALA A 296 12.29 -9.96 -0.26
CA ALA A 296 10.99 -10.58 -0.41
C ALA A 296 10.28 -10.62 0.93
N SER A 297 8.95 -10.74 0.95
CA SER A 297 8.21 -10.70 2.20
C SER A 297 6.88 -11.45 2.13
N ALA A 298 6.79 -12.59 2.79
CA ALA A 298 5.58 -13.41 2.79
C ALA A 298 4.42 -12.81 3.62
N TYR A 299 4.73 -12.24 4.80
CA TYR A 299 3.72 -11.76 5.76
C TYR A 299 3.82 -10.27 6.08
N GLY A 300 4.62 -9.54 5.32
CA GLY A 300 4.83 -8.11 5.51
C GLY A 300 5.93 -7.73 6.52
N ASN A 301 6.44 -8.68 7.34
CA ASN A 301 7.44 -8.37 8.36
C ASN A 301 8.78 -7.97 7.76
N THR A 302 9.30 -8.73 6.80
CA THR A 302 10.55 -8.40 6.09
C THR A 302 10.41 -7.08 5.32
N ALA A 303 9.25 -6.85 4.69
CA ALA A 303 8.95 -5.58 4.03
C ALA A 303 9.00 -4.39 5.01
N ALA A 304 8.46 -4.56 6.23
CA ALA A 304 8.51 -3.52 7.25
C ALA A 304 9.95 -3.18 7.67
N ILE A 305 10.83 -4.19 7.78
CA ILE A 305 12.26 -3.97 8.06
C ILE A 305 12.92 -3.28 6.86
N ALA A 306 12.64 -3.73 5.63
CA ALA A 306 13.17 -3.12 4.41
C ALA A 306 12.81 -1.63 4.32
N ASP A 307 11.55 -1.29 4.63
CA ASP A 307 11.08 0.09 4.64
C ASP A 307 11.80 0.95 5.69
N ALA A 308 12.00 0.42 6.91
CA ALA A 308 12.70 1.14 7.97
C ALA A 308 14.17 1.40 7.61
N LEU A 309 14.84 0.40 7.01
CA LEU A 309 16.21 0.53 6.52
C LEU A 309 16.30 1.54 5.38
N ALA A 310 15.41 1.43 4.38
CA ALA A 310 15.36 2.35 3.25
C ALA A 310 15.12 3.80 3.70
N GLN A 311 14.23 4.00 4.65
CA GLN A 311 13.98 5.30 5.26
C GLN A 311 15.23 5.85 5.98
N GLY A 312 15.91 5.00 6.78
CA GLY A 312 17.15 5.37 7.46
C GLY A 312 18.21 5.82 6.47
N VAL A 313 18.43 5.07 5.41
CA VAL A 313 19.37 5.40 4.33
C VAL A 313 18.98 6.71 3.63
N ALA A 314 17.73 6.86 3.20
CA ALA A 314 17.26 8.06 2.51
C ALA A 314 17.45 9.33 3.33
N ARG A 315 17.26 9.26 4.66
CA ARG A 315 17.46 10.38 5.59
C ARG A 315 18.91 10.86 5.70
N THR A 316 19.86 10.01 5.38
CA THR A 316 21.28 10.40 5.34
C THR A 316 21.66 11.13 4.05
N GLY A 317 20.73 11.29 3.11
CA GLY A 317 20.97 11.85 1.78
C GLY A 317 21.60 10.87 0.79
N VAL A 318 21.75 9.60 1.16
CA VAL A 318 22.19 8.52 0.28
C VAL A 318 20.99 8.04 -0.53
N ARG A 319 21.19 7.86 -1.83
CA ARG A 319 20.17 7.25 -2.68
C ARG A 319 19.92 5.80 -2.27
N VAL A 320 18.67 5.41 -2.13
CA VAL A 320 18.30 4.02 -1.91
C VAL A 320 17.36 3.56 -3.02
N GLU A 321 17.64 2.41 -3.59
CA GLU A 321 16.76 1.72 -4.51
C GLU A 321 16.23 0.45 -3.85
N SER A 322 14.95 0.50 -3.47
CA SER A 322 14.28 -0.61 -2.80
C SER A 322 13.59 -1.48 -3.85
N ILE A 323 13.94 -2.77 -3.90
CA ILE A 323 13.44 -3.73 -4.89
C ILE A 323 12.79 -4.91 -4.17
N ASN A 324 11.51 -5.10 -4.41
CA ASN A 324 10.81 -6.32 -4.03
C ASN A 324 11.04 -7.39 -5.10
N CYS A 325 11.85 -8.39 -4.77
CA CYS A 325 12.27 -9.44 -5.72
C CYS A 325 11.13 -10.36 -6.18
N GLU A 326 9.97 -10.31 -5.54
CA GLU A 326 8.79 -11.07 -5.97
C GLU A 326 8.10 -10.46 -7.20
N PHE A 327 8.32 -9.16 -7.45
CA PHE A 327 7.61 -8.40 -8.47
C PHE A 327 8.54 -7.56 -9.35
N SER A 328 9.85 -7.71 -9.22
CA SER A 328 10.84 -6.97 -10.02
C SER A 328 11.18 -7.70 -11.31
N GLU A 329 11.48 -6.93 -12.34
CA GLU A 329 12.03 -7.46 -13.58
C GLU A 329 13.53 -7.79 -13.38
N PRO A 330 14.06 -8.87 -14.02
CA PRO A 330 15.46 -9.26 -13.89
C PRO A 330 16.44 -8.14 -14.26
N GLU A 331 16.14 -7.34 -15.26
CA GLU A 331 16.98 -6.23 -15.74
C GLU A 331 17.10 -5.13 -14.68
N GLN A 332 16.01 -4.82 -13.98
CA GLN A 332 16.03 -3.84 -12.88
C GLN A 332 16.90 -4.30 -11.73
N LEU A 333 16.78 -5.58 -11.36
CA LEU A 333 17.58 -6.18 -10.31
C LEU A 333 19.08 -6.13 -10.67
N LEU A 334 19.42 -6.51 -11.90
CA LEU A 334 20.80 -6.52 -12.41
C LEU A 334 21.40 -5.11 -12.43
N GLU A 335 20.66 -4.11 -12.93
CA GLU A 335 21.08 -2.71 -12.97
C GLU A 335 21.37 -2.17 -11.55
N ALA A 336 20.49 -2.44 -10.59
CA ALA A 336 20.65 -1.99 -9.22
C ALA A 336 21.88 -2.63 -8.56
N ILE A 337 22.10 -3.93 -8.74
CA ILE A 337 23.27 -4.66 -8.21
C ILE A 337 24.58 -4.11 -8.79
N ARG A 338 24.63 -3.83 -10.09
CA ARG A 338 25.83 -3.33 -10.74
C ARG A 338 26.15 -1.87 -10.40
N SER A 339 25.14 -1.06 -10.14
CA SER A 339 25.28 0.39 -9.97
C SER A 339 25.36 0.86 -8.51
N CYS A 340 25.04 0.02 -7.51
CA CYS A 340 25.04 0.46 -6.11
C CYS A 340 26.44 0.53 -5.51
N ASP A 341 26.61 1.38 -4.50
CA ASP A 341 27.85 1.48 -3.70
C ASP A 341 27.80 0.57 -2.47
N ALA A 342 26.61 0.16 -2.05
CA ALA A 342 26.37 -0.82 -0.99
C ALA A 342 25.10 -1.63 -1.27
N LEU A 343 25.04 -2.85 -0.74
CA LEU A 343 23.94 -3.77 -0.95
C LEU A 343 23.33 -4.25 0.37
N LEU A 344 22.02 -4.21 0.47
CA LEU A 344 21.27 -4.88 1.54
C LEU A 344 20.38 -5.96 0.92
N ILE A 345 20.40 -7.16 1.46
CA ILE A 345 19.53 -8.25 1.01
C ILE A 345 18.73 -8.80 2.18
N GLY A 346 17.40 -8.89 2.00
CA GLY A 346 16.46 -9.25 3.04
C GLY A 346 15.59 -10.45 2.69
N SER A 347 15.39 -11.35 3.66
CA SER A 347 14.62 -12.57 3.48
C SER A 347 13.73 -12.90 4.68
N PRO A 348 12.49 -13.36 4.48
CA PRO A 348 11.83 -14.17 5.50
C PRO A 348 12.46 -15.55 5.55
N THR A 349 12.40 -16.24 6.69
CA THR A 349 12.66 -17.67 6.77
C THR A 349 11.33 -18.42 6.69
N LEU A 350 11.18 -19.22 5.63
CA LEU A 350 9.98 -20.01 5.36
C LEU A 350 10.35 -21.50 5.32
N GLY A 351 9.89 -22.28 6.31
CA GLY A 351 10.22 -23.70 6.42
C GLY A 351 11.73 -23.98 6.47
N GLY A 352 12.50 -23.10 7.10
CA GLY A 352 13.96 -23.22 7.20
C GLY A 352 14.73 -22.70 5.96
N HIS A 353 14.06 -22.05 5.00
CA HIS A 353 14.67 -21.62 3.73
C HIS A 353 14.36 -20.17 3.38
N ALA A 354 15.22 -19.57 2.54
CA ALA A 354 14.90 -18.34 1.82
C ALA A 354 13.96 -18.65 0.64
N PRO A 355 12.96 -17.81 0.35
CA PRO A 355 12.07 -18.00 -0.80
C PRO A 355 12.84 -17.87 -2.14
N THR A 356 12.33 -18.54 -3.17
CA THR A 356 12.95 -18.59 -4.51
C THR A 356 13.36 -17.21 -5.06
N PRO A 357 12.56 -16.13 -4.97
CA PRO A 357 12.99 -14.82 -5.46
C PRO A 357 14.28 -14.32 -4.81
N ILE A 358 14.48 -14.58 -3.52
CA ILE A 358 15.71 -14.19 -2.80
C ILE A 358 16.89 -15.08 -3.19
N VAL A 359 16.67 -16.40 -3.38
CA VAL A 359 17.73 -17.31 -3.85
C VAL A 359 18.20 -16.91 -5.25
N SER A 360 17.28 -16.54 -6.13
CA SER A 360 17.59 -16.02 -7.47
C SER A 360 18.35 -14.70 -7.40
N ALA A 361 17.90 -13.75 -6.57
CA ALA A 361 18.59 -12.47 -6.35
C ALA A 361 20.01 -12.69 -5.80
N LEU A 362 20.19 -13.59 -4.83
CA LEU A 362 21.49 -13.95 -4.30
C LEU A 362 22.41 -14.50 -5.42
N GLY A 363 21.90 -15.36 -6.29
CA GLY A 363 22.63 -15.86 -7.46
C GLY A 363 23.13 -14.73 -8.35
N THR A 364 22.29 -13.73 -8.63
CA THR A 364 22.67 -12.54 -9.40
C THR A 364 23.71 -11.70 -8.65
N VAL A 365 23.56 -11.50 -7.34
CA VAL A 365 24.55 -10.78 -6.52
C VAL A 365 25.91 -11.48 -6.56
N LEU A 366 25.94 -12.81 -6.40
CA LEU A 366 27.17 -13.60 -6.45
C LEU A 366 27.84 -13.59 -7.84
N ALA A 367 27.06 -13.46 -8.92
CA ALA A 367 27.60 -13.41 -10.28
C ALA A 367 28.10 -12.02 -10.66
N GLU A 368 27.33 -10.95 -10.32
CA GLU A 368 27.46 -9.63 -10.90
C GLU A 368 27.86 -8.53 -9.90
N GLY A 369 27.75 -8.82 -8.59
CA GLY A 369 28.04 -7.85 -7.54
C GLY A 369 29.55 -7.58 -7.37
N ASP A 370 29.89 -6.33 -7.09
CA ASP A 370 31.26 -5.92 -6.79
C ASP A 370 31.62 -6.28 -5.33
N ARG A 371 32.63 -7.15 -5.16
CA ARG A 371 33.05 -7.66 -3.84
C ARG A 371 33.68 -6.60 -2.95
N ALA A 372 34.15 -5.50 -3.54
CA ALA A 372 34.72 -4.38 -2.78
C ALA A 372 33.67 -3.54 -2.06
N ARG A 373 32.39 -3.71 -2.42
CA ARG A 373 31.30 -2.95 -1.84
C ARG A 373 30.77 -3.63 -0.58
N PRO A 374 30.42 -2.83 0.45
CA PRO A 374 29.86 -3.37 1.67
C PRO A 374 28.47 -4.00 1.42
N VAL A 375 28.24 -5.14 2.08
CA VAL A 375 26.97 -5.84 2.05
C VAL A 375 26.42 -6.01 3.46
N GLY A 376 25.09 -6.10 3.58
CA GLY A 376 24.40 -6.46 4.81
C GLY A 376 23.21 -7.36 4.53
N VAL A 377 22.85 -8.17 5.53
CA VAL A 377 21.67 -9.02 5.47
C VAL A 377 20.68 -8.63 6.56
N PHE A 378 19.39 -8.79 6.27
CA PHE A 378 18.32 -8.57 7.24
C PHE A 378 17.17 -9.53 6.97
N GLY A 379 16.26 -9.70 7.95
CA GLY A 379 15.13 -10.57 7.69
C GLY A 379 14.21 -10.74 8.89
N SER A 380 13.19 -11.57 8.69
CA SER A 380 12.23 -11.94 9.70
C SER A 380 12.07 -13.44 9.78
N PHE A 381 11.92 -13.94 10.99
CA PHE A 381 11.68 -15.37 11.26
C PHE A 381 10.85 -15.53 12.52
N GLY A 382 10.11 -16.63 12.60
CA GLY A 382 9.29 -16.96 13.77
C GLY A 382 9.97 -17.91 14.73
N TRP A 383 10.98 -18.67 14.27
CA TRP A 383 11.59 -19.75 15.02
C TRP A 383 13.12 -19.71 14.97
N SER A 384 13.67 -19.75 13.77
CA SER A 384 15.11 -19.76 13.52
C SER A 384 15.39 -19.00 12.21
N GLY A 385 16.63 -18.50 12.07
CA GLY A 385 17.03 -17.56 11.03
C GLY A 385 17.82 -18.16 9.88
N GLU A 386 17.58 -19.42 9.51
CA GLU A 386 18.38 -20.17 8.53
C GLU A 386 18.52 -19.46 7.17
N ALA A 387 17.49 -18.69 6.77
CA ALA A 387 17.59 -17.89 5.55
C ALA A 387 18.68 -16.81 5.66
N LEU A 388 18.83 -16.18 6.83
CA LEU A 388 19.86 -15.18 7.07
C LEU A 388 21.25 -15.83 7.12
N ASP A 389 21.38 -16.96 7.81
CA ASP A 389 22.63 -17.73 7.87
C ASP A 389 23.07 -18.17 6.48
N LEU A 390 22.12 -18.60 5.64
CA LEU A 390 22.40 -18.95 4.24
C LEU A 390 22.92 -17.74 3.46
N LEU A 391 22.23 -16.59 3.54
CA LEU A 391 22.62 -15.37 2.82
C LEU A 391 24.00 -14.91 3.27
N GLU A 392 24.23 -14.83 4.58
CA GLU A 392 25.52 -14.42 5.14
C GLU A 392 26.65 -15.37 4.73
N SER A 393 26.46 -16.67 4.89
CA SER A 393 27.47 -17.69 4.51
C SER A 393 27.82 -17.59 3.02
N LYS A 394 26.83 -17.51 2.13
CA LYS A 394 27.08 -17.46 0.69
C LYS A 394 27.73 -16.15 0.25
N LEU A 395 27.40 -15.03 0.84
CA LEU A 395 28.05 -13.77 0.54
C LEU A 395 29.49 -13.74 1.05
N ARG A 396 29.77 -14.30 2.25
CA ARG A 396 31.14 -14.45 2.77
C ARG A 396 31.97 -15.40 1.89
N ASP A 397 31.42 -16.56 1.51
CA ASP A 397 32.07 -17.52 0.60
C ASP A 397 32.35 -16.88 -0.78
N GLY A 398 31.48 -15.99 -1.23
CA GLY A 398 31.63 -15.19 -2.44
C GLY A 398 32.62 -14.05 -2.34
N GLY A 399 33.23 -13.81 -1.17
CA GLY A 399 34.26 -12.79 -0.96
C GLY A 399 33.70 -11.37 -0.69
N PHE A 400 32.42 -11.24 -0.37
CA PHE A 400 31.83 -9.93 -0.03
C PHE A 400 32.22 -9.50 1.39
N GLN A 401 32.34 -8.19 1.57
CA GLN A 401 32.64 -7.58 2.87
C GLN A 401 31.36 -7.15 3.57
N PHE A 402 31.16 -7.60 4.80
CA PHE A 402 30.06 -7.17 5.64
C PHE A 402 30.36 -5.83 6.33
N ALA A 403 29.38 -4.92 6.33
CA ALA A 403 29.43 -3.63 7.02
C ALA A 403 29.22 -3.80 8.53
#